data_435d48a370d6686c09a3fcae62cfbba8
#
_entry.id   435d48a370d6686c09a3fcae62cfbba8
#
_cell.length_a   1.000
_cell.length_b   1.000
_cell.length_c   1.000
_cell.angle_alpha   90.00
_cell.angle_beta   90.00
_cell.angle_gamma   90.00
#
_symmetry.space_group_name_H-M   'P 1'
#
loop_
_entity.id
_entity.type
_entity.pdbx_description
1 polymer ?
#
loop_
_entity_poly.entity_id
_entity_poly.type
_entity_poly.pdbx_seq_one_letter_code
_entity_poly.pdbx_strand_id
1 'polypeptide(L)'
;MSKIQYILLTLLSGGSGTYIMLHSSQDPYWLSRTIMCFTLVILFCFAWYHNRYVDNIRLIRVTADMLVNHSNETPETVKDRIEQAKTDETLSDVKRAEVINGLEQVLELFKLFETMPTMEEITKRSNNNWYMVITLTLILLINVSWLNDTFAMISTLILMVAYIVLQVRSIKLVRGKPDGKGKTSLWK
;
A
#
# COMPACT_ATOMS: atom_id res chain seq x y z
N MET A 1 4.15 -8.54 10.38
CA MET A 1 4.09 -7.87 11.72
C MET A 1 2.66 -7.55 12.09
N SER A 2 2.28 -7.79 13.34
CA SER A 2 0.96 -7.43 13.83
C SER A 2 0.83 -5.91 14.02
N LYS A 3 -0.42 -5.37 14.00
CA LYS A 3 -0.68 -3.95 14.29
C LYS A 3 -0.06 -3.52 15.63
N ILE A 4 -0.10 -4.42 16.63
CA ILE A 4 0.42 -4.17 17.98
C ILE A 4 1.93 -3.92 17.94
N GLN A 5 2.69 -4.67 17.14
CA GLN A 5 4.14 -4.49 17.02
C GLN A 5 4.51 -3.12 16.43
N TYR A 6 3.77 -2.64 15.41
CA TYR A 6 3.99 -1.29 14.87
C TYR A 6 3.70 -0.20 15.91
N ILE A 7 2.59 -0.33 16.62
CA ILE A 7 2.21 0.62 17.68
C ILE A 7 3.29 0.64 18.78
N LEU A 8 3.73 -0.54 19.23
CA LEU A 8 4.77 -0.64 20.28
C LEU A 8 6.09 -0.02 19.80
N LEU A 9 6.55 -0.30 18.60
CA LEU A 9 7.78 0.28 18.04
C LEU A 9 7.67 1.80 17.90
N THR A 10 6.52 2.29 17.45
CA THR A 10 6.26 3.73 17.33
C THR A 10 6.27 4.41 18.69
N LEU A 11 5.62 3.83 19.69
CA LEU A 11 5.58 4.35 21.05
C LEU A 11 6.97 4.30 21.73
N LEU A 12 7.71 3.22 21.57
CA LEU A 12 9.06 3.09 22.09
C LEU A 12 9.99 4.13 21.46
N SER A 13 9.96 4.27 20.15
CA SER A 13 10.81 5.26 19.43
C SER A 13 10.42 6.70 19.82
N GLY A 14 9.13 7.03 19.84
CA GLY A 14 8.64 8.35 20.23
C GLY A 14 8.93 8.67 21.71
N GLY A 15 8.70 7.72 22.60
CA GLY A 15 8.99 7.86 24.01
C GLY A 15 10.49 8.04 24.28
N SER A 16 11.35 7.26 23.62
CA SER A 16 12.80 7.42 23.71
C SER A 16 13.26 8.79 23.20
N GLY A 17 12.74 9.26 22.07
CA GLY A 17 13.05 10.59 21.54
C GLY A 17 12.65 11.72 22.49
N THR A 18 11.46 11.63 23.07
CA THR A 18 10.98 12.60 24.06
C THR A 18 11.84 12.56 25.32
N TYR A 19 12.20 11.38 25.81
CA TYR A 19 13.07 11.24 26.98
C TYR A 19 14.44 11.89 26.75
N ILE A 20 15.09 11.62 25.61
CA ILE A 20 16.38 12.20 25.25
C ILE A 20 16.27 13.72 25.14
N MET A 21 15.21 14.25 24.54
CA MET A 21 14.97 15.67 24.43
C MET A 21 14.83 16.37 25.81
N LEU A 22 14.13 15.73 26.73
CA LEU A 22 13.96 16.27 28.10
C LEU A 22 15.26 16.23 28.92
N HIS A 23 16.19 15.30 28.62
CA HIS A 23 17.48 15.15 29.27
C HIS A 23 18.64 15.64 28.42
N SER A 24 18.39 16.55 27.50
CA SER A 24 19.38 17.06 26.53
C SER A 24 20.66 17.64 27.15
N SER A 25 20.60 18.19 28.36
CA SER A 25 21.74 18.73 29.09
C SER A 25 22.75 17.65 29.52
N GLN A 26 22.37 16.36 29.54
CA GLN A 26 23.19 15.23 29.97
C GLN A 26 23.83 14.45 28.81
N ASP A 27 23.36 14.65 27.58
CA ASP A 27 23.81 13.92 26.40
C ASP A 27 24.32 14.89 25.33
N PRO A 28 25.62 14.92 25.01
CA PRO A 28 26.19 15.77 23.98
C PRO A 28 25.64 15.47 22.57
N TYR A 29 25.08 14.28 22.36
CA TYR A 29 24.53 13.83 21.07
C TYR A 29 22.99 13.79 21.07
N TRP A 30 22.35 14.51 21.99
CA TRP A 30 20.90 14.47 22.16
C TRP A 30 20.12 14.82 20.90
N LEU A 31 20.63 15.76 20.08
CA LEU A 31 19.91 16.25 18.90
C LEU A 31 19.84 15.17 17.82
N SER A 32 20.95 14.56 17.44
CA SER A 32 20.97 13.49 16.42
C SER A 32 20.17 12.27 16.86
N ARG A 33 20.26 11.88 18.13
CA ARG A 33 19.50 10.77 18.71
C ARG A 33 18.00 11.04 18.74
N THR A 34 17.61 12.26 19.09
CA THR A 34 16.20 12.68 19.05
C THR A 34 15.66 12.65 17.62
N ILE A 35 16.39 13.22 16.64
CA ILE A 35 16.01 13.18 15.23
C ILE A 35 15.91 11.74 14.73
N MET A 36 16.84 10.86 15.09
CA MET A 36 16.77 9.45 14.74
C MET A 36 15.50 8.79 15.28
N CYS A 37 15.18 9.01 16.56
CA CYS A 37 13.99 8.42 17.18
C CYS A 37 12.70 8.86 16.47
N PHE A 38 12.55 10.15 16.17
CA PHE A 38 11.39 10.64 15.43
C PHE A 38 11.37 10.17 13.97
N THR A 39 12.52 10.02 13.34
CA THR A 39 12.63 9.41 12.01
C THR A 39 12.14 7.96 12.03
N LEU A 40 12.47 7.17 13.05
CA LEU A 40 11.95 5.82 13.22
C LEU A 40 10.43 5.80 13.41
N VAL A 41 9.86 6.76 14.15
CA VAL A 41 8.39 6.91 14.27
C VAL A 41 7.77 7.08 12.89
N ILE A 42 8.28 8.02 12.09
CA ILE A 42 7.79 8.28 10.72
C ILE A 42 7.92 7.02 9.86
N LEU A 43 9.08 6.35 9.90
CA LEU A 43 9.34 5.13 9.16
C LEU A 43 8.35 4.01 9.50
N PHE A 44 8.09 3.78 10.78
CA PHE A 44 7.13 2.75 11.22
C PHE A 44 5.68 3.11 10.86
N CYS A 45 5.29 4.38 10.97
CA CYS A 45 3.97 4.84 10.55
C CYS A 45 3.74 4.61 9.03
N PHE A 46 4.72 4.98 8.20
CA PHE A 46 4.64 4.75 6.75
C PHE A 46 4.65 3.25 6.40
N ALA A 47 5.48 2.45 7.06
CA ALA A 47 5.53 1.02 6.87
C ALA A 47 4.19 0.36 7.22
N TRP A 48 3.57 0.78 8.32
CA TRP A 48 2.24 0.32 8.72
C TRP A 48 1.18 0.70 7.68
N TYR A 49 1.17 1.95 7.22
CA TYR A 49 0.25 2.43 6.20
C TYR A 49 0.41 1.63 4.89
N HIS A 50 1.65 1.42 4.44
CA HIS A 50 1.94 0.62 3.26
C HIS A 50 1.43 -0.81 3.39
N ASN A 51 1.70 -1.48 4.51
CA ASN A 51 1.24 -2.84 4.72
C ASN A 51 -0.29 -2.92 4.76
N ARG A 52 -0.96 -1.98 5.41
CA ARG A 52 -2.44 -1.93 5.40
C ARG A 52 -3.00 -1.76 3.99
N TYR A 53 -2.34 -0.95 3.18
CA TYR A 53 -2.73 -0.77 1.78
C TYR A 53 -2.55 -2.06 0.97
N VAL A 54 -1.43 -2.75 1.14
CA VAL A 54 -1.15 -4.04 0.50
C VAL A 54 -2.13 -5.11 0.95
N ASP A 55 -2.47 -5.17 2.23
CA ASP A 55 -3.45 -6.12 2.77
C ASP A 55 -4.86 -5.87 2.22
N ASN A 56 -5.26 -4.62 2.03
CA ASN A 56 -6.53 -4.28 1.40
C ASN A 56 -6.59 -4.77 -0.06
N ILE A 57 -5.52 -4.57 -0.83
CA ILE A 57 -5.44 -5.06 -2.22
C ILE A 57 -5.48 -6.58 -2.25
N ARG A 58 -4.77 -7.25 -1.33
CA ARG A 58 -4.82 -8.71 -1.19
C ARG A 58 -6.24 -9.20 -0.92
N LEU A 59 -6.97 -8.54 0.00
CA LEU A 59 -8.35 -8.89 0.31
C LEU A 59 -9.25 -8.75 -0.93
N ILE A 60 -9.15 -7.62 -1.64
CA ILE A 60 -9.92 -7.39 -2.86
C ILE A 60 -9.60 -8.49 -3.89
N ARG A 61 -8.31 -8.83 -4.09
CA ARG A 61 -7.90 -9.86 -5.03
C ARG A 61 -8.47 -11.23 -4.66
N VAL A 62 -8.36 -11.64 -3.39
CA VAL A 62 -8.91 -12.92 -2.91
C VAL A 62 -10.43 -12.98 -3.08
N THR A 63 -11.14 -11.89 -2.75
CA THR A 63 -12.60 -11.83 -2.92
C THR A 63 -12.99 -11.94 -4.39
N ALA A 64 -12.27 -11.28 -5.27
CA ALA A 64 -12.52 -11.33 -6.69
C ALA A 64 -12.18 -12.71 -7.29
N ASP A 65 -11.07 -13.35 -6.89
CA ASP A 65 -10.75 -14.74 -7.28
C ASP A 65 -11.86 -15.72 -6.83
N MET A 66 -12.41 -15.53 -5.63
CA MET A 66 -13.55 -16.33 -5.14
C MET A 66 -14.79 -16.12 -5.98
N LEU A 67 -15.14 -14.87 -6.31
CA LEU A 67 -16.30 -14.55 -7.14
C LEU A 67 -16.20 -15.17 -8.54
N VAL A 68 -15.05 -15.02 -9.18
CA VAL A 68 -14.80 -15.60 -10.51
C VAL A 68 -14.88 -17.13 -10.48
N ASN A 69 -14.25 -17.77 -9.49
CA ASN A 69 -14.25 -19.23 -9.39
C ASN A 69 -15.62 -19.82 -9.01
N HIS A 70 -16.47 -19.07 -8.30
CA HIS A 70 -17.81 -19.54 -7.93
C HIS A 70 -18.87 -19.28 -9.00
N SER A 71 -18.70 -18.22 -9.81
CA SER A 71 -19.68 -17.89 -10.84
C SER A 71 -19.62 -18.77 -12.07
N ASN A 72 -18.52 -19.51 -12.30
CA ASN A 72 -18.20 -20.20 -13.55
C ASN A 72 -18.34 -19.29 -14.80
N GLU A 73 -18.33 -17.98 -14.59
CA GLU A 73 -18.46 -17.01 -15.68
C GLU A 73 -17.10 -16.56 -16.17
N THR A 74 -16.98 -16.48 -17.48
CA THR A 74 -15.81 -15.91 -18.15
C THR A 74 -16.21 -14.58 -18.81
N PRO A 75 -15.24 -13.70 -19.14
CA PRO A 75 -15.54 -12.49 -19.90
C PRO A 75 -16.28 -12.77 -21.23
N GLU A 76 -16.02 -13.93 -21.84
CA GLU A 76 -16.70 -14.37 -23.05
C GLU A 76 -18.15 -14.71 -22.80
N THR A 77 -18.45 -15.50 -21.77
CA THR A 77 -19.84 -15.88 -21.40
C THR A 77 -20.67 -14.65 -21.01
N VAL A 78 -20.05 -13.65 -20.37
CA VAL A 78 -20.73 -12.38 -20.04
C VAL A 78 -21.03 -11.58 -21.32
N LYS A 79 -20.12 -11.53 -22.30
CA LYS A 79 -20.37 -10.89 -23.60
C LYS A 79 -21.52 -11.56 -24.37
N ASP A 80 -21.52 -12.89 -24.41
CA ASP A 80 -22.57 -13.66 -25.05
C ASP A 80 -23.93 -13.37 -24.45
N ARG A 81 -24.01 -13.26 -23.11
CA ARG A 81 -25.23 -12.88 -22.41
C ARG A 81 -25.67 -11.44 -22.71
N ILE A 82 -24.73 -10.51 -22.87
CA ILE A 82 -25.06 -9.13 -23.29
C ILE A 82 -25.70 -9.15 -24.68
N GLU A 83 -25.13 -9.91 -25.64
CA GLU A 83 -25.69 -10.04 -26.97
C GLU A 83 -27.07 -10.72 -26.95
N GLN A 84 -27.26 -11.78 -26.15
CA GLN A 84 -28.55 -12.42 -25.94
C GLN A 84 -29.57 -11.43 -25.37
N ALA A 85 -29.20 -10.64 -24.35
CA ALA A 85 -30.11 -9.66 -23.75
C ALA A 85 -30.52 -8.56 -24.72
N LYS A 86 -29.64 -8.18 -25.68
CA LYS A 86 -29.97 -7.21 -26.74
C LYS A 86 -31.02 -7.72 -27.72
N THR A 87 -31.01 -9.03 -28.02
CA THR A 87 -31.90 -9.67 -28.98
C THR A 87 -33.14 -10.28 -28.36
N ASP A 88 -33.26 -10.29 -27.02
CA ASP A 88 -34.38 -10.87 -26.32
C ASP A 88 -35.62 -9.96 -26.40
N GLU A 89 -36.60 -10.33 -27.25
CA GLU A 89 -37.84 -9.62 -27.44
C GLU A 89 -38.82 -9.79 -26.27
N THR A 90 -38.56 -10.74 -25.34
CA THR A 90 -39.42 -10.99 -24.19
C THR A 90 -39.23 -9.97 -23.05
N LEU A 91 -38.10 -9.25 -23.05
CA LEU A 91 -37.80 -8.22 -22.08
C LEU A 91 -38.34 -6.86 -22.51
N SER A 92 -38.97 -6.14 -21.59
CA SER A 92 -39.29 -4.73 -21.82
C SER A 92 -38.00 -3.91 -21.95
N ASP A 93 -38.05 -2.81 -22.70
CA ASP A 93 -36.86 -1.98 -22.98
C ASP A 93 -36.16 -1.51 -21.71
N VAL A 94 -36.93 -1.18 -20.65
CA VAL A 94 -36.37 -0.78 -19.34
C VAL A 94 -35.61 -1.92 -18.68
N LYS A 95 -36.18 -3.12 -18.63
CA LYS A 95 -35.54 -4.31 -18.04
C LYS A 95 -34.33 -4.75 -18.85
N ARG A 96 -34.41 -4.67 -20.18
CA ARG A 96 -33.31 -4.96 -21.09
C ARG A 96 -32.11 -4.05 -20.80
N ALA A 97 -32.34 -2.74 -20.68
CA ALA A 97 -31.29 -1.77 -20.35
C ALA A 97 -30.67 -2.02 -18.97
N GLU A 98 -31.47 -2.40 -17.99
CA GLU A 98 -31.01 -2.72 -16.63
C GLU A 98 -30.12 -3.98 -16.62
N VAL A 99 -30.53 -5.05 -17.31
CA VAL A 99 -29.73 -6.30 -17.43
C VAL A 99 -28.43 -6.04 -18.16
N ILE A 100 -28.45 -5.32 -19.29
CA ILE A 100 -27.23 -4.99 -20.05
C ILE A 100 -26.28 -4.16 -19.18
N ASN A 101 -26.75 -3.13 -18.51
CA ASN A 101 -25.90 -2.30 -17.62
C ASN A 101 -25.30 -3.12 -16.48
N GLY A 102 -26.05 -4.04 -15.88
CA GLY A 102 -25.51 -4.95 -14.87
C GLY A 102 -24.41 -5.86 -15.41
N LEU A 103 -24.60 -6.45 -16.60
CA LEU A 103 -23.60 -7.30 -17.23
C LEU A 103 -22.35 -6.51 -17.68
N GLU A 104 -22.52 -5.29 -18.17
CA GLU A 104 -21.40 -4.40 -18.50
C GLU A 104 -20.55 -4.05 -17.27
N GLN A 105 -21.18 -3.82 -16.11
CA GLN A 105 -20.48 -3.63 -14.84
C GLN A 105 -19.66 -4.86 -14.46
N VAL A 106 -20.20 -6.07 -14.65
CA VAL A 106 -19.47 -7.33 -14.43
C VAL A 106 -18.27 -7.43 -15.37
N LEU A 107 -18.44 -7.07 -16.65
CA LEU A 107 -17.34 -7.07 -17.61
C LEU A 107 -16.24 -6.05 -17.26
N GLU A 108 -16.61 -4.88 -16.73
CA GLU A 108 -15.64 -3.91 -16.22
C GLU A 108 -14.89 -4.44 -15.00
N LEU A 109 -15.55 -5.17 -14.11
CA LEU A 109 -14.90 -5.84 -12.99
C LEU A 109 -13.87 -6.88 -13.45
N PHE A 110 -14.17 -7.69 -14.47
CA PHE A 110 -13.20 -8.61 -15.05
C PHE A 110 -11.97 -7.89 -15.62
N LYS A 111 -12.16 -6.80 -16.36
CA LYS A 111 -11.05 -5.99 -16.87
C LYS A 111 -10.19 -5.38 -15.74
N LEU A 112 -10.83 -4.87 -14.70
CA LEU A 112 -10.14 -4.35 -13.53
C LEU A 112 -9.31 -5.46 -12.87
N PHE A 113 -9.85 -6.67 -12.83
CA PHE A 113 -9.25 -7.84 -12.23
C PHE A 113 -7.98 -8.30 -12.99
N GLU A 114 -8.01 -8.28 -14.31
CA GLU A 114 -6.85 -8.57 -15.17
C GLU A 114 -5.71 -7.56 -14.95
N THR A 115 -6.03 -6.30 -14.65
CA THR A 115 -5.03 -5.26 -14.40
C THR A 115 -4.48 -5.25 -12.98
N MET A 116 -5.08 -6.02 -12.05
CA MET A 116 -4.61 -6.12 -10.66
C MET A 116 -3.32 -6.94 -10.57
N PRO A 117 -2.41 -6.55 -9.67
CA PRO A 117 -1.20 -7.33 -9.43
C PRO A 117 -1.53 -8.74 -8.93
N THR A 118 -0.73 -9.72 -9.33
CA THR A 118 -0.88 -11.11 -8.88
C THR A 118 -0.58 -11.24 -7.38
N MET A 119 -1.07 -12.32 -6.75
CA MET A 119 -0.79 -12.61 -5.34
C MET A 119 0.70 -12.73 -5.05
N GLU A 120 1.47 -13.25 -6.01
CA GLU A 120 2.92 -13.35 -5.91
C GLU A 120 3.58 -11.96 -5.89
N GLU A 121 3.17 -11.08 -6.79
CA GLU A 121 3.66 -9.69 -6.84
C GLU A 121 3.32 -8.90 -5.58
N ILE A 122 2.09 -9.07 -5.05
CA ILE A 122 1.66 -8.45 -3.80
C ILE A 122 2.54 -8.91 -2.64
N THR A 123 2.79 -10.22 -2.55
CA THR A 123 3.62 -10.82 -1.49
C THR A 123 5.07 -10.36 -1.61
N LYS A 124 5.65 -10.38 -2.83
CA LYS A 124 7.00 -9.89 -3.10
C LYS A 124 7.18 -8.43 -2.70
N ARG A 125 6.21 -7.57 -3.02
CA ARG A 125 6.25 -6.15 -2.66
C ARG A 125 6.17 -5.94 -1.14
N SER A 126 5.33 -6.71 -0.45
CA SER A 126 5.24 -6.67 1.01
C SER A 126 6.56 -7.06 1.67
N ASN A 127 7.19 -8.14 1.20
CA ASN A 127 8.48 -8.59 1.70
C ASN A 127 9.59 -7.58 1.43
N ASN A 128 9.65 -7.00 0.23
CA ASN A 128 10.63 -5.98 -0.11
C ASN A 128 10.51 -4.73 0.79
N ASN A 129 9.28 -4.32 1.11
CA ASN A 129 9.06 -3.22 2.05
C ASN A 129 9.64 -3.54 3.44
N TRP A 130 9.47 -4.77 3.90
CA TRP A 130 10.03 -5.25 5.17
C TRP A 130 11.56 -5.19 5.19
N TYR A 131 12.21 -5.76 4.18
CA TYR A 131 13.66 -5.71 4.07
C TYR A 131 14.17 -4.27 4.04
N MET A 132 13.48 -3.38 3.33
CA MET A 132 13.84 -1.97 3.30
C MET A 132 13.72 -1.30 4.67
N VAL A 133 12.65 -1.55 5.43
CA VAL A 133 12.47 -1.01 6.79
C VAL A 133 13.57 -1.50 7.73
N ILE A 134 13.87 -2.80 7.72
CA ILE A 134 14.92 -3.38 8.56
C ILE A 134 16.29 -2.78 8.19
N THR A 135 16.62 -2.74 6.90
CA THR A 135 17.92 -2.21 6.42
C THR A 135 18.08 -0.75 6.82
N LEU A 136 17.07 0.08 6.62
CA LEU A 136 17.12 1.50 6.99
C LEU A 136 17.22 1.69 8.50
N THR A 137 16.53 0.89 9.29
CA THR A 137 16.64 0.93 10.76
C THR A 137 18.08 0.61 11.20
N LEU A 138 18.69 -0.42 10.62
CA LEU A 138 20.08 -0.77 10.91
C LEU A 138 21.06 0.35 10.50
N ILE A 139 20.87 0.93 9.31
CA ILE A 139 21.72 2.05 8.86
C ILE A 139 21.59 3.25 9.79
N LEU A 140 20.35 3.59 10.23
CA LEU A 140 20.13 4.69 11.17
C LEU A 140 20.83 4.45 12.52
N LEU A 141 20.75 3.22 13.04
CA LEU A 141 21.41 2.85 14.28
C LEU A 141 22.94 2.95 14.15
N ILE A 142 23.51 2.47 13.05
CA ILE A 142 24.96 2.57 12.77
C ILE A 142 25.36 4.03 12.65
N ASN A 143 24.61 4.85 11.91
CA ASN A 143 24.92 6.27 11.70
C ASN A 143 25.05 7.03 13.03
N VAL A 144 24.09 6.84 13.93
CA VAL A 144 24.10 7.54 15.23
C VAL A 144 25.18 7.00 16.19
N SER A 145 25.62 5.75 15.98
CA SER A 145 26.65 5.14 16.83
C SER A 145 28.08 5.47 16.39
N TRP A 146 28.31 5.76 15.10
CA TRP A 146 29.65 5.84 14.53
C TRP A 146 30.00 7.19 13.92
N LEU A 147 29.00 8.02 13.56
CA LEU A 147 29.24 9.30 12.94
C LEU A 147 29.24 10.43 13.95
N ASN A 148 29.95 11.52 13.60
CA ASN A 148 29.82 12.79 14.28
C ASN A 148 28.37 13.27 14.24
N ASP A 149 27.89 13.94 15.31
CA ASP A 149 26.52 14.36 15.50
C ASP A 149 25.91 15.08 14.29
N THR A 150 26.62 16.04 13.70
CA THR A 150 26.16 16.76 12.52
C THR A 150 25.98 15.85 11.29
N PHE A 151 26.93 14.95 11.04
CA PHE A 151 26.84 14.02 9.92
C PHE A 151 25.75 12.97 10.15
N ALA A 152 25.58 12.48 11.38
CA ALA A 152 24.49 11.57 11.73
C ALA A 152 23.13 12.21 11.50
N MET A 153 22.95 13.48 11.86
CA MET A 153 21.71 14.22 11.62
C MET A 153 21.41 14.39 10.14
N ILE A 154 22.38 14.86 9.34
CA ILE A 154 22.22 15.06 7.89
C ILE A 154 21.90 13.74 7.19
N SER A 155 22.66 12.69 7.46
CA SER A 155 22.46 11.36 6.84
C SER A 155 21.10 10.78 7.21
N THR A 156 20.65 10.95 8.45
CA THR A 156 19.33 10.52 8.92
C THR A 156 18.21 11.22 8.13
N LEU A 157 18.30 12.53 7.94
CA LEU A 157 17.31 13.29 7.16
C LEU A 157 17.29 12.87 5.69
N ILE A 158 18.45 12.64 5.07
CA ILE A 158 18.56 12.16 3.69
C ILE A 158 17.89 10.78 3.55
N LEU A 159 18.19 9.85 4.47
CA LEU A 159 17.59 8.51 4.47
C LEU A 159 16.08 8.56 4.67
N MET A 160 15.56 9.44 5.53
CA MET A 160 14.13 9.65 5.72
C MET A 160 13.45 10.10 4.42
N VAL A 161 14.00 11.11 3.75
CA VAL A 161 13.46 11.61 2.47
C VAL A 161 13.49 10.51 1.41
N ALA A 162 14.62 9.81 1.26
CA ALA A 162 14.76 8.70 0.33
C ALA A 162 13.71 7.60 0.59
N TYR A 163 13.49 7.25 1.86
CA TYR A 163 12.47 6.27 2.23
C TYR A 163 11.06 6.73 1.84
N ILE A 164 10.69 7.97 2.14
CA ILE A 164 9.36 8.51 1.79
C ILE A 164 9.15 8.45 0.26
N VAL A 165 10.15 8.87 -0.51
CA VAL A 165 10.09 8.84 -1.99
C VAL A 165 9.90 7.40 -2.50
N LEU A 166 10.64 6.43 -1.96
CA LEU A 166 10.52 5.02 -2.33
C LEU A 166 9.13 4.46 -1.98
N GLN A 167 8.58 4.81 -0.82
CA GLN A 167 7.24 4.39 -0.40
C GLN A 167 6.15 4.96 -1.31
N VAL A 168 6.20 6.26 -1.62
CA VAL A 168 5.25 6.90 -2.54
C VAL A 168 5.33 6.26 -3.94
N ARG A 169 6.55 5.95 -4.43
CA ARG A 169 6.74 5.25 -5.70
C ARG A 169 6.17 3.84 -5.67
N SER A 170 6.39 3.10 -4.59
CA SER A 170 5.85 1.74 -4.41
C SER A 170 4.32 1.74 -4.43
N ILE A 171 3.67 2.66 -3.72
CA ILE A 171 2.21 2.80 -3.70
C ILE A 171 1.67 3.13 -5.10
N LYS A 172 2.31 4.05 -5.83
CA LYS A 172 1.91 4.38 -7.21
C LYS A 172 2.01 3.19 -8.16
N LEU A 173 3.04 2.36 -8.02
CA LEU A 173 3.22 1.15 -8.82
C LEU A 173 2.15 0.09 -8.52
N VAL A 174 1.65 0.02 -7.28
CA VAL A 174 0.58 -0.91 -6.89
C VAL A 174 -0.78 -0.44 -7.43
N ARG A 175 -1.00 0.88 -7.57
CA ARG A 175 -2.24 1.43 -8.15
C ARG A 175 -2.47 1.06 -9.61
N GLY A 176 -1.50 0.48 -10.30
CA GLY A 176 -1.54 0.29 -11.75
C GLY A 176 -1.32 1.61 -12.49
N LYS A 177 -0.86 1.57 -13.73
CA LYS A 177 -0.96 2.72 -14.63
C LYS A 177 -2.45 2.94 -14.90
N PRO A 178 -3.02 4.13 -14.68
CA PRO A 178 -4.32 4.43 -15.24
C PRO A 178 -4.14 4.34 -16.76
N ASP A 179 -4.72 3.33 -17.36
CA ASP A 179 -4.86 3.32 -18.82
C ASP A 179 -5.55 4.63 -19.17
N GLY A 180 -4.93 5.39 -20.08
CA GLY A 180 -5.21 6.82 -20.31
C GLY A 180 -6.61 7.19 -20.79
N LYS A 181 -7.65 6.42 -20.48
CA LYS A 181 -9.05 6.68 -20.85
C LYS A 181 -10.09 6.27 -19.79
N GLY A 182 -9.71 5.90 -18.57
CA GLY A 182 -10.69 5.55 -17.54
C GLY A 182 -10.50 6.36 -16.27
N LYS A 183 -11.33 7.38 -16.04
CA LYS A 183 -11.53 7.94 -14.70
C LYS A 183 -12.26 6.91 -13.84
N THR A 184 -11.57 5.92 -13.31
CA THR A 184 -12.14 5.05 -12.30
C THR A 184 -12.15 5.76 -10.96
N SER A 185 -13.29 6.38 -10.66
CA SER A 185 -13.64 7.03 -9.39
C SER A 185 -13.87 6.03 -8.25
N LEU A 186 -13.33 4.83 -8.32
CA LEU A 186 -13.50 3.76 -7.31
C LEU A 186 -12.74 3.99 -6.00
N TRP A 187 -12.02 5.12 -5.88
CA TRP A 187 -11.22 5.46 -4.70
C TRP A 187 -11.51 6.88 -4.17
N LYS A 188 -12.80 7.25 -4.09
CA LYS A 188 -13.20 8.39 -3.25
C LYS A 188 -13.63 7.94 -1.89
#